data_1728b2f4c1c6dc9302a4015de4dd3af1
#
_entry.id   1728b2f4c1c6dc9302a4015de4dd3af1
#
_cell.length_a   1.000
_cell.length_b   1.000
_cell.length_c   1.000
_cell.angle_alpha   90.00
_cell.angle_beta   90.00
_cell.angle_gamma   90.00
#
_symmetry.space_group_name_H-M   'P 1'
#
loop_
_entity.id
_entity.type
_entity.pdbx_description
1 polymer ?
#
loop_
_entity_poly.entity_id
_entity_poly.type
_entity_poly.pdbx_seq_one_letter_code
_entity_poly.pdbx_strand_id
1 'polypeptide(L)'
;MESIEQQLTELRTTLRHHEYLYHVMDAPEIPDAEYDRLMRELRELETKHPELITPDSPTQRVGAAPLAAFSQIRHEVPMLSLDNVFDEESFLAFNKRVQDRLKSNEKVTWCCELKLDGLAVSILYENGVLVSAATRGDGTTGEDITSNVRTIRAIPLKLHGENIPARLEVRGEVFLPQAGFEKINEDARRTGGKVFANPRNAAAGSLRQLDPRITAKRPLTFFCYGVGVLEGGELPDTCLLYTSP
;
A
#
# COMPACT_ATOMS: atom_id res chain seq x y z
N MET A 1 28.38 -24.79 10.64
CA MET A 1 27.62 -23.81 11.42
C MET A 1 27.11 -22.77 10.43
N GLU A 2 25.84 -22.56 10.37
CA GLU A 2 25.23 -21.55 9.55
C GLU A 2 25.65 -20.16 10.00
N SER A 3 25.94 -19.24 9.08
CA SER A 3 26.31 -17.88 9.47
C SER A 3 25.11 -17.13 10.02
N ILE A 4 25.30 -16.13 10.88
CA ILE A 4 24.21 -15.29 11.39
C ILE A 4 23.48 -14.58 10.25
N GLU A 5 24.19 -14.17 9.22
CA GLU A 5 23.62 -13.57 8.01
C GLU A 5 22.67 -14.54 7.29
N GLN A 6 23.04 -15.82 7.21
CA GLN A 6 22.18 -16.85 6.62
C GLN A 6 20.90 -17.05 7.45
N GLN A 7 21.02 -17.16 8.77
CA GLN A 7 19.88 -17.30 9.67
C GLN A 7 18.91 -16.11 9.57
N LEU A 8 19.44 -14.87 9.57
CA LEU A 8 18.64 -13.67 9.38
C LEU A 8 17.91 -13.65 8.04
N THR A 9 18.60 -14.05 6.96
CA THR A 9 18.02 -14.09 5.62
C THR A 9 16.90 -15.12 5.53
N GLU A 10 17.08 -16.29 6.12
CA GLU A 10 16.09 -17.36 6.14
C GLU A 10 14.84 -16.96 6.95
N LEU A 11 15.03 -16.42 8.17
CA LEU A 11 13.92 -15.93 9.00
C LEU A 11 13.12 -14.83 8.32
N ARG A 12 13.78 -13.85 7.69
CA ARG A 12 13.11 -12.78 6.94
C ARG A 12 12.32 -13.33 5.76
N THR A 13 12.89 -14.31 5.06
CA THR A 13 12.23 -14.92 3.90
C THR A 13 11.00 -15.71 4.32
N THR A 14 11.12 -16.51 5.38
CA THR A 14 10.02 -17.29 5.96
C THR A 14 8.90 -16.39 6.46
N LEU A 15 9.22 -15.36 7.22
CA LEU A 15 8.23 -14.41 7.75
C LEU A 15 7.49 -13.66 6.64
N ARG A 16 8.21 -13.18 5.60
CA ARG A 16 7.58 -12.53 4.44
C ARG A 16 6.66 -13.48 3.67
N HIS A 17 7.05 -14.74 3.51
CA HIS A 17 6.21 -15.74 2.88
C HIS A 17 4.90 -15.94 3.66
N HIS A 18 4.96 -16.10 4.99
CA HIS A 18 3.76 -16.26 5.81
C HIS A 18 2.91 -14.98 5.90
N GLU A 19 3.53 -13.77 5.88
CA GLU A 19 2.78 -12.51 5.73
C GLU A 19 2.00 -12.46 4.41
N TYR A 20 2.62 -12.87 3.31
CA TYR A 20 1.96 -12.92 2.00
C TYR A 20 0.80 -13.92 2.00
N LEU A 21 1.00 -15.13 2.51
CA LEU A 21 -0.05 -16.14 2.60
C LEU A 21 -1.23 -15.67 3.46
N TYR A 22 -0.95 -15.04 4.59
CA TYR A 22 -1.99 -14.58 5.52
C TYR A 22 -2.75 -13.37 4.99
N HIS A 23 -2.04 -12.32 4.50
CA HIS A 23 -2.65 -11.03 4.20
C HIS A 23 -3.08 -10.85 2.74
N VAL A 24 -2.52 -11.63 1.83
CA VAL A 24 -2.79 -11.50 0.39
C VAL A 24 -3.57 -12.71 -0.14
N MET A 25 -3.16 -13.92 0.27
CA MET A 25 -3.76 -15.16 -0.24
C MET A 25 -4.92 -15.68 0.62
N ASP A 26 -5.11 -15.12 1.83
CA ASP A 26 -6.08 -15.62 2.83
C ASP A 26 -5.95 -17.15 3.08
N ALA A 27 -4.71 -17.63 3.04
CA ALA A 27 -4.36 -19.06 3.15
C ALA A 27 -3.19 -19.27 4.13
N PRO A 28 -3.39 -19.03 5.46
CA PRO A 28 -2.33 -19.19 6.45
C PRO A 28 -1.89 -20.65 6.56
N GLU A 29 -0.59 -20.90 6.52
CA GLU A 29 0.02 -22.24 6.66
C GLU A 29 0.52 -22.52 8.08
N ILE A 30 0.74 -21.49 8.89
CA ILE A 30 1.19 -21.63 10.29
C ILE A 30 0.23 -20.92 11.25
N PRO A 31 0.11 -21.38 12.51
CA PRO A 31 -0.64 -20.67 13.54
C PRO A 31 0.02 -19.34 13.91
N ASP A 32 -0.77 -18.36 14.39
CA ASP A 32 -0.27 -17.05 14.84
C ASP A 32 0.84 -17.16 15.89
N ALA A 33 0.73 -18.14 16.79
CA ALA A 33 1.74 -18.37 17.82
C ALA A 33 3.12 -18.75 17.24
N GLU A 34 3.15 -19.49 16.14
CA GLU A 34 4.40 -19.84 15.47
C GLU A 34 4.97 -18.64 14.70
N TYR A 35 4.14 -17.87 14.02
CA TYR A 35 4.56 -16.61 13.41
C TYR A 35 5.17 -15.65 14.44
N ASP A 36 4.53 -15.49 15.60
CA ASP A 36 5.01 -14.66 16.71
C ASP A 36 6.35 -15.17 17.27
N ARG A 37 6.56 -16.50 17.31
CA ARG A 37 7.82 -17.10 17.72
C ARG A 37 8.94 -16.72 16.76
N LEU A 38 8.74 -16.91 15.46
CA LEU A 38 9.72 -16.55 14.42
C LEU A 38 10.03 -15.05 14.42
N MET A 39 9.03 -14.21 14.61
CA MET A 39 9.20 -12.76 14.70
C MET A 39 10.02 -12.35 15.94
N ARG A 40 9.85 -13.01 17.09
CA ARG A 40 10.67 -12.77 18.28
C ARG A 40 12.13 -13.17 18.04
N GLU A 41 12.34 -14.34 17.43
CA GLU A 41 13.67 -14.84 17.10
C GLU A 41 14.41 -13.87 16.17
N LEU A 42 13.73 -13.36 15.12
CA LEU A 42 14.30 -12.36 14.22
C LEU A 42 14.68 -11.07 14.99
N ARG A 43 13.81 -10.57 15.86
CA ARG A 43 14.09 -9.38 16.68
C ARG A 43 15.28 -9.55 17.61
N GLU A 44 15.41 -10.71 18.24
CA GLU A 44 16.54 -11.01 19.11
C GLU A 44 17.87 -11.04 18.35
N LEU A 45 17.89 -11.66 17.18
CA LEU A 45 19.08 -11.69 16.32
C LEU A 45 19.44 -10.29 15.81
N GLU A 46 18.47 -9.52 15.34
CA GLU A 46 18.70 -8.15 14.87
C GLU A 46 19.11 -7.20 16.01
N THR A 47 18.65 -7.43 17.24
CA THR A 47 19.09 -6.66 18.42
C THR A 47 20.55 -6.95 18.75
N LYS A 48 21.00 -8.19 18.57
CA LYS A 48 22.40 -8.59 18.79
C LYS A 48 23.32 -8.13 17.66
N HIS A 49 22.77 -7.97 16.45
CA HIS A 49 23.49 -7.64 15.23
C HIS A 49 22.82 -6.47 14.48
N PRO A 50 22.80 -5.25 15.06
CA PRO A 50 22.09 -4.11 14.48
C PRO A 50 22.64 -3.67 13.13
N GLU A 51 23.93 -3.98 12.84
CA GLU A 51 24.60 -3.73 11.56
C GLU A 51 24.03 -4.57 10.40
N LEU A 52 23.33 -5.67 10.71
CA LEU A 52 22.73 -6.57 9.74
C LEU A 52 21.22 -6.29 9.51
N ILE A 53 20.66 -5.28 10.14
CA ILE A 53 19.25 -4.87 9.92
C ILE A 53 19.11 -4.33 8.50
N THR A 54 18.12 -4.87 7.75
CA THR A 54 17.81 -4.40 6.40
C THR A 54 16.49 -3.62 6.38
N PRO A 55 16.35 -2.61 5.49
CA PRO A 55 15.12 -1.80 5.41
C PRO A 55 13.86 -2.61 5.10
N ASP A 56 14.01 -3.78 4.47
CA ASP A 56 12.93 -4.70 4.10
C ASP A 56 12.63 -5.75 5.17
N SER A 57 13.29 -5.70 6.34
CA SER A 57 13.01 -6.62 7.43
C SER A 57 11.57 -6.44 7.94
N PRO A 58 10.83 -7.54 8.21
CA PRO A 58 9.53 -7.47 8.86
C PRO A 58 9.53 -6.71 10.19
N THR A 59 10.67 -6.68 10.90
CA THR A 59 10.82 -5.92 12.15
C THR A 59 10.78 -4.41 11.93
N GLN A 60 11.07 -3.92 10.72
CA GLN A 60 11.11 -2.49 10.38
C GLN A 60 9.74 -1.92 10.00
N ARG A 61 8.66 -2.72 10.01
CA ARG A 61 7.30 -2.23 9.77
C ARG A 61 6.83 -1.22 10.81
N VAL A 62 7.20 -1.42 12.08
CA VAL A 62 6.74 -0.61 13.21
C VAL A 62 7.95 -0.23 14.08
N GLY A 63 8.74 0.70 13.64
CA GLY A 63 9.95 1.10 14.36
C GLY A 63 10.29 2.59 14.29
N ALA A 64 9.62 3.34 13.41
CA ALA A 64 9.90 4.75 13.23
C ALA A 64 9.47 5.58 14.46
N ALA A 65 10.31 6.50 14.87
CA ALA A 65 9.96 7.51 15.88
C ALA A 65 8.84 8.43 15.34
N PRO A 66 8.01 9.03 16.22
CA PRO A 66 7.05 10.05 15.82
C PRO A 66 7.72 11.19 15.08
N LEU A 67 7.11 11.62 13.97
CA LEU A 67 7.57 12.75 13.16
C LEU A 67 7.07 14.07 13.78
N ALA A 68 7.86 15.14 13.62
CA ALA A 68 7.41 16.49 13.98
C ALA A 68 6.43 17.05 12.93
N ALA A 69 6.63 16.72 11.64
CA ALA A 69 5.77 17.07 10.52
C ALA A 69 6.03 16.09 9.37
N PHE A 70 5.10 16.03 8.41
CA PHE A 70 5.32 15.31 7.16
C PHE A 70 6.20 16.14 6.23
N SER A 71 7.24 15.54 5.67
CA SER A 71 7.94 16.05 4.52
C SER A 71 7.08 15.92 3.25
N GLN A 72 7.51 16.54 2.17
CA GLN A 72 6.80 16.47 0.90
C GLN A 72 7.61 15.66 -0.12
N ILE A 73 6.89 14.89 -0.93
CA ILE A 73 7.43 14.16 -2.07
C ILE A 73 6.77 14.69 -3.34
N ARG A 74 7.59 15.06 -4.32
CA ARG A 74 7.11 15.42 -5.64
C ARG A 74 6.95 14.18 -6.48
N HIS A 75 5.76 14.01 -7.08
CA HIS A 75 5.49 12.90 -8.01
C HIS A 75 6.24 13.10 -9.32
N GLU A 76 6.96 12.09 -9.78
CA GLU A 76 7.62 12.11 -11.10
C GLU A 76 6.58 12.10 -12.23
N VAL A 77 5.54 11.29 -12.07
CA VAL A 77 4.36 11.28 -12.93
C VAL A 77 3.20 11.86 -12.14
N PRO A 78 2.50 12.92 -12.60
CA PRO A 78 1.38 13.50 -11.86
C PRO A 78 0.28 12.47 -11.53
N MET A 79 -0.29 12.57 -10.34
CA MET A 79 -1.44 11.77 -9.91
C MET A 79 -2.73 12.52 -10.28
N LEU A 80 -3.35 12.11 -11.37
CA LEU A 80 -4.54 12.78 -11.90
C LEU A 80 -5.78 12.46 -11.05
N SER A 81 -6.72 13.40 -11.04
CA SER A 81 -8.07 13.15 -10.51
C SER A 81 -8.97 12.60 -11.61
N LEU A 82 -9.89 11.73 -11.23
CA LEU A 82 -10.96 11.27 -12.09
C LEU A 82 -12.10 12.29 -12.09
N ASP A 83 -12.72 12.47 -13.25
CA ASP A 83 -13.97 13.23 -13.38
C ASP A 83 -15.17 12.35 -13.01
N ASN A 84 -16.31 12.98 -12.74
CA ASN A 84 -17.53 12.29 -12.33
C ASN A 84 -18.55 12.26 -13.47
N VAL A 85 -19.26 11.13 -13.57
CA VAL A 85 -20.40 10.94 -14.47
C VAL A 85 -21.51 10.28 -13.65
N PHE A 86 -22.72 10.87 -13.66
CA PHE A 86 -23.84 10.40 -12.82
C PHE A 86 -25.04 9.91 -13.63
N ASP A 87 -25.04 10.10 -14.94
CA ASP A 87 -26.14 9.75 -15.81
C ASP A 87 -25.64 9.28 -17.20
N GLU A 88 -26.53 8.65 -17.94
CA GLU A 88 -26.24 8.11 -19.27
C GLU A 88 -25.85 9.19 -20.28
N GLU A 89 -26.51 10.36 -20.24
CA GLU A 89 -26.23 11.47 -21.16
C GLU A 89 -24.80 11.96 -20.99
N SER A 90 -24.37 12.17 -19.77
CA SER A 90 -22.99 12.57 -19.41
C SER A 90 -21.94 11.51 -19.85
N PHE A 91 -22.28 10.22 -19.70
CA PHE A 91 -21.42 9.14 -20.17
C PHE A 91 -21.31 9.12 -21.71
N LEU A 92 -22.42 9.26 -22.43
CA LEU A 92 -22.41 9.32 -23.89
C LEU A 92 -21.64 10.55 -24.39
N ALA A 93 -21.77 11.70 -23.73
CA ALA A 93 -20.97 12.89 -24.04
C ALA A 93 -19.47 12.65 -23.79
N PHE A 94 -19.11 11.95 -22.72
CA PHE A 94 -17.73 11.55 -22.46
C PHE A 94 -17.20 10.60 -23.54
N ASN A 95 -17.96 9.55 -23.88
CA ASN A 95 -17.60 8.61 -24.96
C ASN A 95 -17.37 9.34 -26.29
N LYS A 96 -18.24 10.30 -26.62
CA LYS A 96 -18.06 11.11 -27.84
C LYS A 96 -16.78 11.93 -27.80
N ARG A 97 -16.47 12.59 -26.69
CA ARG A 97 -15.20 13.35 -26.55
C ARG A 97 -13.97 12.44 -26.72
N VAL A 98 -14.02 11.20 -26.24
CA VAL A 98 -12.95 10.21 -26.44
C VAL A 98 -12.81 9.89 -27.93
N GLN A 99 -13.90 9.57 -28.64
CA GLN A 99 -13.89 9.29 -30.09
C GLN A 99 -13.37 10.46 -30.89
N ASP A 100 -13.81 11.68 -30.58
CA ASP A 100 -13.38 12.90 -31.25
C ASP A 100 -11.86 13.14 -31.09
N ARG A 101 -11.31 12.87 -29.88
CA ARG A 101 -9.86 12.97 -29.62
C ARG A 101 -9.06 11.88 -30.33
N LEU A 102 -9.58 10.66 -30.40
CA LEU A 102 -8.97 9.54 -31.12
C LEU A 102 -9.10 9.72 -32.65
N LYS A 103 -9.94 10.68 -33.11
CA LYS A 103 -10.29 10.85 -34.52
C LYS A 103 -10.76 9.54 -35.15
N SER A 104 -11.51 8.75 -34.41
CA SER A 104 -12.01 7.44 -34.82
C SER A 104 -13.51 7.33 -34.52
N ASN A 105 -14.23 6.71 -35.45
CA ASN A 105 -15.63 6.35 -35.26
C ASN A 105 -15.80 4.90 -34.76
N GLU A 106 -14.71 4.23 -34.47
CA GLU A 106 -14.76 2.87 -33.94
C GLU A 106 -15.39 2.86 -32.54
N LYS A 107 -16.05 1.74 -32.21
CA LYS A 107 -16.65 1.54 -30.91
C LYS A 107 -15.54 1.46 -29.84
N VAL A 108 -15.60 2.35 -28.88
CA VAL A 108 -14.69 2.30 -27.72
C VAL A 108 -15.08 1.12 -26.83
N THR A 109 -14.10 0.31 -26.46
CA THR A 109 -14.26 -0.73 -25.45
C THR A 109 -13.89 -0.15 -24.08
N TRP A 110 -14.76 -0.33 -23.10
CA TRP A 110 -14.60 0.19 -21.76
C TRP A 110 -14.24 -0.92 -20.77
N CYS A 111 -13.17 -0.71 -19.97
CA CYS A 111 -12.90 -1.49 -18.80
C CYS A 111 -13.56 -0.80 -17.58
N CYS A 112 -14.35 -1.54 -16.83
CA CYS A 112 -15.07 -1.01 -15.68
C CYS A 112 -14.50 -1.63 -14.41
N GLU A 113 -14.17 -0.79 -13.45
CA GLU A 113 -13.56 -1.17 -12.17
C GLU A 113 -14.32 -0.55 -11.00
N LEU A 114 -14.15 -1.12 -9.81
CA LEU A 114 -14.66 -0.52 -8.59
C LEU A 114 -13.86 0.74 -8.26
N LYS A 115 -14.57 1.84 -8.00
CA LYS A 115 -13.94 3.02 -7.41
C LYS A 115 -13.93 2.89 -5.89
N LEU A 116 -12.79 2.45 -5.36
CA LEU A 116 -12.60 2.36 -3.92
C LEU A 116 -12.64 3.74 -3.26
N ASP A 117 -13.18 3.80 -2.07
CA ASP A 117 -13.34 5.05 -1.31
C ASP A 117 -12.39 5.07 -0.10
N GLY A 118 -11.24 5.68 -0.28
CA GLY A 118 -10.17 5.76 0.70
C GLY A 118 -9.27 6.97 0.49
N LEU A 119 -7.96 6.75 0.60
CA LEU A 119 -6.92 7.74 0.34
C LEU A 119 -5.98 7.23 -0.75
N ALA A 120 -5.90 7.96 -1.86
CA ALA A 120 -5.00 7.65 -2.96
C ALA A 120 -3.54 7.84 -2.53
N VAL A 121 -2.73 6.82 -2.79
CA VAL A 121 -1.30 6.81 -2.47
C VAL A 121 -0.47 6.35 -3.67
N SER A 122 0.76 6.84 -3.71
CA SER A 122 1.83 6.40 -4.59
C SER A 122 2.88 5.69 -3.73
N ILE A 123 3.37 4.52 -4.16
CA ILE A 123 4.38 3.73 -3.46
C ILE A 123 5.49 3.41 -4.44
N LEU A 124 6.71 3.82 -4.11
CA LEU A 124 7.88 3.55 -4.93
C LEU A 124 8.68 2.37 -4.36
N TYR A 125 8.96 1.42 -5.24
CA TYR A 125 9.89 0.33 -5.00
C TYR A 125 11.16 0.53 -5.85
N GLU A 126 12.32 0.30 -5.25
CA GLU A 126 13.60 0.22 -5.95
C GLU A 126 14.22 -1.17 -5.73
N ASN A 127 14.57 -1.86 -6.81
CA ASN A 127 15.03 -3.24 -6.77
C ASN A 127 14.11 -4.15 -5.92
N GLY A 128 12.81 -3.89 -5.98
CA GLY A 128 11.79 -4.62 -5.26
C GLY A 128 11.61 -4.23 -3.79
N VAL A 129 12.38 -3.30 -3.24
CA VAL A 129 12.27 -2.84 -1.84
C VAL A 129 11.48 -1.53 -1.80
N LEU A 130 10.50 -1.42 -0.89
CA LEU A 130 9.73 -0.20 -0.66
C LEU A 130 10.65 0.89 -0.10
N VAL A 131 10.84 1.97 -0.88
CA VAL A 131 11.71 3.09 -0.50
C VAL A 131 10.93 4.32 -0.08
N SER A 132 9.80 4.63 -0.72
CA SER A 132 8.98 5.78 -0.36
C SER A 132 7.50 5.58 -0.67
N ALA A 133 6.66 6.31 0.06
CA ALA A 133 5.23 6.39 -0.20
C ALA A 133 4.70 7.80 0.08
N ALA A 134 3.83 8.29 -0.79
CA ALA A 134 3.26 9.62 -0.69
C ALA A 134 1.75 9.63 -0.89
N THR A 135 1.05 10.58 -0.25
CA THR A 135 -0.33 10.88 -0.61
C THR A 135 -0.39 11.54 -1.98
N ARG A 136 -1.55 11.51 -2.64
CA ARG A 136 -1.74 12.23 -3.90
C ARG A 136 -1.45 13.73 -3.76
N GLY A 137 -1.83 14.34 -2.62
CA GLY A 137 -1.75 15.78 -2.41
C GLY A 137 -2.54 16.55 -3.48
N ASP A 138 -1.90 17.56 -4.09
CA ASP A 138 -2.46 18.33 -5.20
C ASP A 138 -2.29 17.65 -6.58
N GLY A 139 -1.76 16.43 -6.60
CA GLY A 139 -1.45 15.66 -7.80
C GLY A 139 -0.01 15.83 -8.30
N THR A 140 0.70 16.87 -7.88
CA THR A 140 2.11 17.12 -8.20
C THR A 140 3.00 16.83 -7.00
N THR A 141 2.52 17.15 -5.80
CA THR A 141 3.25 16.99 -4.53
C THR A 141 2.33 16.42 -3.48
N GLY A 142 2.80 15.40 -2.77
CA GLY A 142 2.09 14.74 -1.67
C GLY A 142 2.89 14.74 -0.37
N GLU A 143 2.24 14.39 0.73
CA GLU A 143 2.90 14.19 2.03
C GLU A 143 3.62 12.85 2.03
N ASP A 144 4.86 12.83 2.53
CA ASP A 144 5.62 11.61 2.75
C ASP A 144 5.02 10.82 3.93
N ILE A 145 4.40 9.71 3.60
CA ILE A 145 3.76 8.80 4.54
C ILE A 145 4.44 7.43 4.58
N THR A 146 5.68 7.35 4.17
CA THR A 146 6.44 6.10 4.05
C THR A 146 6.39 5.26 5.32
N SER A 147 6.67 5.87 6.48
CA SER A 147 6.65 5.16 7.76
C SER A 147 5.27 4.61 8.12
N ASN A 148 4.20 5.30 7.73
CA ASN A 148 2.82 4.88 7.97
C ASN A 148 2.43 3.72 7.03
N VAL A 149 2.74 3.86 5.73
CA VAL A 149 2.45 2.83 4.71
C VAL A 149 3.15 1.52 5.04
N ARG A 150 4.38 1.57 5.55
CA ARG A 150 5.12 0.37 5.99
C ARG A 150 4.40 -0.44 7.07
N THR A 151 3.50 0.16 7.83
CA THR A 151 2.71 -0.53 8.86
C THR A 151 1.51 -1.30 8.29
N ILE A 152 1.11 -1.04 7.04
CA ILE A 152 -0.02 -1.69 6.38
C ILE A 152 0.45 -3.05 5.88
N ARG A 153 -0.06 -4.13 6.48
CA ARG A 153 0.43 -5.49 6.21
C ARG A 153 0.12 -5.99 4.80
N ALA A 154 -0.96 -5.51 4.19
CA ALA A 154 -1.30 -5.79 2.79
C ALA A 154 -0.30 -5.22 1.78
N ILE A 155 0.57 -4.28 2.21
CA ILE A 155 1.61 -3.69 1.36
C ILE A 155 2.94 -4.38 1.66
N PRO A 156 3.54 -5.10 0.69
CA PRO A 156 4.81 -5.79 0.89
C PRO A 156 5.95 -4.78 1.03
N LEU A 157 6.85 -4.98 2.00
CA LEU A 157 8.09 -4.20 2.11
C LEU A 157 9.09 -4.59 1.02
N LYS A 158 8.94 -5.81 0.48
CA LYS A 158 9.72 -6.33 -0.64
C LYS A 158 8.81 -7.11 -1.57
N LEU A 159 8.88 -6.78 -2.85
CA LEU A 159 8.12 -7.48 -3.89
C LEU A 159 8.60 -8.93 -4.04
N HIS A 160 7.68 -9.82 -4.38
CA HIS A 160 7.93 -11.23 -4.67
C HIS A 160 7.96 -11.46 -6.18
N GLY A 161 8.66 -12.50 -6.61
CA GLY A 161 8.70 -12.94 -8.00
C GLY A 161 10.05 -12.77 -8.65
N GLU A 162 10.11 -13.17 -9.92
CA GLU A 162 11.28 -13.03 -10.82
C GLU A 162 11.07 -11.78 -11.69
N ASN A 163 12.17 -11.25 -12.24
CA ASN A 163 12.15 -10.07 -13.14
C ASN A 163 11.55 -8.80 -12.51
N ILE A 164 11.84 -8.57 -11.24
CA ILE A 164 11.40 -7.36 -10.54
C ILE A 164 12.03 -6.14 -11.21
N PRO A 165 11.24 -5.10 -11.57
CA PRO A 165 11.76 -3.87 -12.14
C PRO A 165 12.77 -3.17 -11.22
N ALA A 166 13.75 -2.48 -11.81
CA ALA A 166 14.71 -1.68 -11.05
C ALA A 166 14.00 -0.54 -10.28
N ARG A 167 13.01 0.11 -10.92
CA ARG A 167 12.09 1.07 -10.27
C ARG A 167 10.66 0.78 -10.66
N LEU A 168 9.79 0.72 -9.68
CA LEU A 168 8.35 0.52 -9.87
C LEU A 168 7.57 1.42 -8.92
N GLU A 169 6.83 2.39 -9.47
CA GLU A 169 5.82 3.15 -8.73
C GLU A 169 4.46 2.50 -8.94
N VAL A 170 3.85 2.03 -7.85
CA VAL A 170 2.46 1.55 -7.87
C VAL A 170 1.55 2.60 -7.25
N ARG A 171 0.34 2.71 -7.79
CA ARG A 171 -0.71 3.62 -7.33
C ARG A 171 -1.93 2.84 -6.91
N GLY A 172 -2.50 3.22 -5.79
CA GLY A 172 -3.63 2.52 -5.25
C GLY A 172 -4.37 3.32 -4.19
N GLU A 173 -5.37 2.69 -3.62
CA GLU A 173 -6.19 3.26 -2.57
C GLU A 173 -5.91 2.54 -1.25
N VAL A 174 -5.51 3.30 -0.23
CA VAL A 174 -5.56 2.83 1.16
C VAL A 174 -6.95 3.11 1.69
N PHE A 175 -7.62 2.08 2.15
CA PHE A 175 -8.98 2.18 2.65
C PHE A 175 -9.19 1.37 3.92
N LEU A 176 -10.31 1.58 4.56
CA LEU A 176 -10.70 0.91 5.78
C LEU A 176 -11.93 0.04 5.47
N PRO A 177 -11.85 -1.29 5.62
CA PRO A 177 -13.00 -2.16 5.51
C PRO A 177 -14.10 -1.77 6.51
N GLN A 178 -15.37 -2.01 6.16
CA GLN A 178 -16.53 -1.62 6.97
C GLN A 178 -16.44 -2.11 8.42
N ALA A 179 -16.09 -3.37 8.63
CA ALA A 179 -15.94 -3.94 9.97
C ALA A 179 -14.83 -3.22 10.79
N GLY A 180 -13.74 -2.84 10.12
CA GLY A 180 -12.65 -2.06 10.74
C GLY A 180 -13.10 -0.65 11.12
N PHE A 181 -13.91 -0.01 10.29
CA PHE A 181 -14.49 1.31 10.57
C PHE A 181 -15.43 1.28 11.77
N GLU A 182 -16.31 0.28 11.83
CA GLU A 182 -17.24 0.10 12.95
C GLU A 182 -16.49 -0.10 14.27
N LYS A 183 -15.47 -0.97 14.27
CA LYS A 183 -14.62 -1.23 15.43
C LYS A 183 -13.90 0.03 15.93
N ILE A 184 -13.29 0.81 15.02
CA ILE A 184 -12.63 2.07 15.39
C ILE A 184 -13.60 3.05 16.03
N ASN A 185 -14.80 3.19 15.47
CA ASN A 185 -15.81 4.10 16.01
C ASN A 185 -16.41 3.62 17.33
N GLU A 186 -16.57 2.32 17.51
CA GLU A 186 -16.98 1.74 18.80
C GLU A 186 -15.94 2.00 19.89
N ASP A 187 -14.67 1.73 19.60
CA ASP A 187 -13.56 2.04 20.52
C ASP A 187 -13.49 3.53 20.85
N ALA A 188 -13.68 4.40 19.84
CA ALA A 188 -13.69 5.84 20.05
C ALA A 188 -14.82 6.28 20.97
N ARG A 189 -16.05 5.76 20.80
CA ARG A 189 -17.18 6.05 21.69
C ARG A 189 -16.90 5.59 23.12
N ARG A 190 -16.29 4.40 23.29
CA ARG A 190 -15.96 3.84 24.60
C ARG A 190 -14.90 4.64 25.35
N THR A 191 -13.91 5.20 24.61
CA THR A 191 -12.76 5.91 25.19
C THR A 191 -12.91 7.44 25.17
N GLY A 192 -14.04 7.99 24.68
CA GLY A 192 -14.24 9.44 24.50
C GLY A 192 -13.41 10.05 23.37
N GLY A 193 -12.94 9.22 22.42
CA GLY A 193 -12.16 9.63 21.27
C GLY A 193 -13.00 10.18 20.13
N LYS A 194 -12.32 10.60 19.06
CA LYS A 194 -12.95 11.13 17.85
C LYS A 194 -13.66 10.03 17.05
N VAL A 195 -14.95 10.15 16.84
CA VAL A 195 -15.73 9.32 15.93
C VAL A 195 -15.62 9.86 14.51
N PHE A 196 -15.38 8.98 13.54
CA PHE A 196 -15.27 9.32 12.13
C PHE A 196 -16.63 9.22 11.43
N ALA A 197 -16.90 10.16 10.51
CA ALA A 197 -18.18 10.23 9.81
C ALA A 197 -18.37 9.13 8.76
N ASN A 198 -17.27 8.68 8.13
CA ASN A 198 -17.27 7.66 7.08
C ASN A 198 -15.92 6.91 7.03
N PRO A 199 -15.86 5.74 6.35
CA PRO A 199 -14.64 4.95 6.22
C PRO A 199 -13.48 5.71 5.55
N ARG A 200 -13.75 6.56 4.56
CA ARG A 200 -12.73 7.37 3.89
C ARG A 200 -12.02 8.32 4.85
N ASN A 201 -12.78 9.07 5.65
CA ASN A 201 -12.22 9.98 6.65
C ASN A 201 -11.46 9.22 7.74
N ALA A 202 -11.93 8.03 8.11
CA ALA A 202 -11.24 7.17 9.05
C ALA A 202 -9.93 6.63 8.48
N ALA A 203 -9.89 6.21 7.21
CA ALA A 203 -8.68 5.79 6.52
C ALA A 203 -7.67 6.93 6.42
N ALA A 204 -8.09 8.10 5.92
CA ALA A 204 -7.23 9.28 5.80
C ALA A 204 -6.68 9.74 7.16
N GLY A 205 -7.54 9.82 8.19
CA GLY A 205 -7.13 10.18 9.54
C GLY A 205 -6.23 9.13 10.21
N SER A 206 -6.37 7.86 9.85
CA SER A 206 -5.53 6.77 10.36
C SER A 206 -4.17 6.72 9.66
N LEU A 207 -4.12 7.01 8.36
CA LEU A 207 -2.88 6.97 7.59
C LEU A 207 -2.01 8.22 7.84
N ARG A 208 -2.62 9.39 8.03
CA ARG A 208 -1.92 10.67 8.26
C ARG A 208 -1.68 10.91 9.76
N GLN A 209 -0.99 9.98 10.43
CA GLN A 209 -0.56 10.09 11.81
C GLN A 209 0.93 10.37 11.89
N LEU A 210 1.34 11.36 12.66
CA LEU A 210 2.77 11.66 12.88
C LEU A 210 3.48 10.51 13.61
N ASP A 211 2.74 9.75 14.41
CA ASP A 211 3.23 8.52 15.04
C ASP A 211 2.72 7.29 14.27
N PRO A 212 3.57 6.59 13.50
CA PRO A 212 3.17 5.43 12.70
C PRO A 212 2.68 4.25 13.56
N ARG A 213 2.98 4.22 14.86
CA ARG A 213 2.46 3.21 15.81
C ARG A 213 0.94 3.34 15.98
N ILE A 214 0.37 4.52 15.77
CA ILE A 214 -1.08 4.72 15.76
C ILE A 214 -1.66 4.12 14.49
N THR A 215 -1.05 4.37 13.33
CA THR A 215 -1.43 3.76 12.04
C THR A 215 -1.38 2.24 12.10
N ALA A 216 -0.33 1.67 12.71
CA ALA A 216 -0.16 0.22 12.86
C ALA A 216 -1.30 -0.50 13.59
N LYS A 217 -2.04 0.22 14.44
CA LYS A 217 -3.21 -0.32 15.19
C LYS A 217 -4.52 -0.24 14.39
N ARG A 218 -4.48 0.34 13.19
CA ARG A 218 -5.66 0.53 12.34
C ARG A 218 -5.72 -0.60 11.29
N PRO A 219 -6.88 -1.22 11.07
CA PRO A 219 -7.04 -2.29 10.09
C PRO A 219 -7.16 -1.71 8.67
N LEU A 220 -6.12 -0.98 8.26
CA LEU A 220 -6.00 -0.44 6.92
C LEU A 220 -5.61 -1.55 5.95
N THR A 221 -6.14 -1.47 4.74
CA THR A 221 -5.76 -2.32 3.62
C THR A 221 -5.52 -1.48 2.37
N PHE A 222 -5.05 -2.12 1.29
CA PHE A 222 -4.61 -1.45 0.08
C PHE A 222 -5.08 -2.19 -1.16
N PHE A 223 -5.50 -1.45 -2.16
CA PHE A 223 -5.81 -1.94 -3.50
C PHE A 223 -5.01 -1.16 -4.53
N CYS A 224 -4.21 -1.86 -5.33
CA CYS A 224 -3.46 -1.28 -6.43
C CYS A 224 -4.38 -1.14 -7.66
N TYR A 225 -4.37 0.01 -8.32
CA TYR A 225 -5.14 0.25 -9.54
C TYR A 225 -4.30 0.82 -10.68
N GLY A 226 -3.02 1.09 -10.47
CA GLY A 226 -2.22 1.66 -11.55
C GLY A 226 -0.73 1.69 -11.27
N VAL A 227 0.01 2.01 -12.31
CA VAL A 227 1.46 2.14 -12.31
C VAL A 227 1.83 3.56 -12.73
N GLY A 228 2.77 4.16 -12.04
CA GLY A 228 3.38 5.44 -12.42
C GLY A 228 4.70 5.22 -13.16
N VAL A 229 5.83 5.25 -12.43
CA VAL A 229 7.16 4.98 -12.98
C VAL A 229 7.40 3.49 -13.12
N LEU A 230 7.97 3.09 -14.27
CA LEU A 230 8.45 1.73 -14.53
C LEU A 230 9.78 1.80 -15.26
N GLU A 231 10.84 1.26 -14.64
CA GLU A 231 12.18 1.21 -15.21
C GLU A 231 12.81 -0.17 -15.00
N GLY A 232 13.47 -0.67 -16.02
CA GLY A 232 14.24 -1.93 -15.92
C GLY A 232 13.38 -3.19 -15.81
N GLY A 233 12.21 -3.20 -16.44
CA GLY A 233 11.31 -4.35 -16.49
C GLY A 233 10.12 -4.10 -17.40
N GLU A 234 9.34 -5.13 -17.64
CA GLU A 234 8.07 -5.06 -18.38
C GLU A 234 6.96 -5.50 -17.45
N LEU A 235 5.82 -4.82 -17.51
CA LEU A 235 4.59 -5.29 -16.88
C LEU A 235 3.90 -6.25 -17.83
N PRO A 236 3.22 -7.28 -17.33
CA PRO A 236 2.39 -8.13 -18.17
C PRO A 236 1.37 -7.27 -18.91
N ASP A 237 1.28 -7.49 -20.21
CA ASP A 237 0.33 -6.80 -21.07
C ASP A 237 -1.07 -7.12 -20.56
N THR A 238 -1.81 -6.13 -20.01
CA THR A 238 -3.25 -6.23 -19.97
C THR A 238 -4.03 -5.47 -18.92
N CYS A 239 -5.35 -5.46 -19.11
CA CYS A 239 -6.36 -5.18 -18.10
C CYS A 239 -6.22 -6.06 -16.82
N LEU A 240 -5.46 -7.14 -16.79
CA LEU A 240 -5.11 -7.90 -15.59
C LEU A 240 -4.32 -7.08 -14.55
N LEU A 241 -3.62 -6.04 -14.98
CA LEU A 241 -2.96 -5.09 -14.09
C LEU A 241 -3.97 -4.29 -13.25
N TYR A 242 -5.17 -4.13 -13.77
CA TYR A 242 -6.25 -3.37 -13.16
C TYR A 242 -7.28 -4.24 -12.46
N THR A 243 -7.26 -5.55 -12.70
CA THR A 243 -8.29 -6.48 -12.21
C THR A 243 -7.77 -7.58 -11.30
N SER A 244 -6.47 -7.63 -11.03
CA SER A 244 -5.94 -8.57 -10.04
C SER A 244 -6.32 -8.14 -8.63
N PRO A 245 -6.95 -9.03 -7.85
CA PRO A 245 -7.29 -8.77 -6.46
C PRO A 245 -6.06 -8.59 -5.59
#